data_78391b2e90ba6dba822f50bbd7142591
#
_entry.id   78391b2e90ba6dba822f50bbd7142591
#
_cell.length_a   1.000
_cell.length_b   1.000
_cell.length_c   1.000
_cell.angle_alpha   90.00
_cell.angle_beta   90.00
_cell.angle_gamma   90.00
#
_symmetry.space_group_name_H-M   'P 1'
#
loop_
_entity.id
_entity.type
_entity.pdbx_description
1 polymer ?
#
loop_
_entity_poly.entity_id
_entity_poly.type
_entity_poly.pdbx_seq_one_letter_code
_entity_poly.pdbx_strand_id
1 'polypeptide(L)'
;MKYYLASKDLYIEIPTLVFNQIKLQAEGEYPNENGGMLAGRYSTDRHTVYIEKVVVPVEKLTGRTKFMRITKGLENVWEQLAKEGLQYVGEWHSHPNGSTQYSSTDL
;
A
#
# COMPACT_ATOMS: atom_id res chain seq x y z
N MET A 1 7.96 10.24 6.12
CA MET A 1 8.86 9.22 6.64
C MET A 1 9.53 8.50 5.47
N LYS A 2 10.79 8.18 5.63
CA LYS A 2 11.58 7.59 4.55
C LYS A 2 12.21 6.28 5.03
N TYR A 3 12.07 5.24 4.22
CA TYR A 3 12.60 3.90 4.51
C TYR A 3 13.46 3.44 3.35
N TYR A 4 14.44 2.60 3.65
CA TYR A 4 15.26 1.98 2.61
C TYR A 4 15.00 0.49 2.58
N LEU A 5 14.63 -0.02 1.40
CA LEU A 5 14.40 -1.44 1.18
C LEU A 5 15.62 -2.03 0.49
N ALA A 6 16.52 -2.62 1.27
CA ALA A 6 17.80 -3.10 0.78
C ALA A 6 17.67 -4.18 -0.30
N SER A 7 16.68 -5.05 -0.18
CA SER A 7 16.49 -6.14 -1.14
C SER A 7 16.20 -5.65 -2.56
N LYS A 8 15.74 -4.42 -2.71
CA LYS A 8 15.39 -3.84 -4.01
C LYS A 8 16.13 -2.54 -4.31
N ASP A 9 17.03 -2.14 -3.42
CA ASP A 9 17.77 -0.88 -3.53
C ASP A 9 16.80 0.29 -3.82
N LEU A 10 15.80 0.43 -2.95
CA LEU A 10 14.70 1.33 -3.16
C LEU A 10 14.41 2.12 -1.89
N TYR A 11 14.28 3.43 -2.02
CA TYR A 11 13.75 4.27 -0.94
C TYR A 11 12.25 4.37 -1.05
N ILE A 12 11.58 4.37 0.10
CA ILE A 12 10.13 4.50 0.17
C ILE A 12 9.83 5.73 1.01
N GLU A 13 9.13 6.70 0.43
CA GLU A 13 8.69 7.88 1.15
C GLU A 13 7.18 7.83 1.37
N ILE A 14 6.77 7.93 2.63
CA ILE A 14 5.37 7.88 3.03
C ILE A 14 5.06 9.16 3.82
N PRO A 15 4.14 10.01 3.34
CA PRO A 15 3.69 11.15 4.14
C PRO A 15 3.11 10.69 5.47
N THR A 16 3.32 11.46 6.51
CA THR A 16 2.81 11.13 7.84
C THR A 16 1.29 10.90 7.83
N LEU A 17 0.56 11.70 7.06
CA LEU A 17 -0.88 11.54 6.93
C LEU A 17 -1.26 10.17 6.39
N VAL A 18 -0.56 9.71 5.35
CA VAL A 18 -0.82 8.39 4.75
C VAL A 18 -0.47 7.28 5.72
N PHE A 19 0.66 7.41 6.41
CA PHE A 19 1.06 6.43 7.43
C PHE A 19 0.00 6.32 8.54
N ASN A 20 -0.55 7.45 8.98
CA ASN A 20 -1.58 7.46 10.00
C ASN A 20 -2.87 6.80 9.51
N GLN A 21 -3.22 6.94 8.23
CA GLN A 21 -4.37 6.27 7.65
C GLN A 21 -4.19 4.75 7.68
N ILE A 22 -3.00 4.26 7.33
CA ILE A 22 -2.67 2.83 7.40
C ILE A 22 -2.80 2.32 8.84
N LYS A 23 -2.24 3.07 9.78
CA LYS A 23 -2.27 2.70 11.19
C LYS A 23 -3.70 2.59 11.72
N LEU A 24 -4.55 3.54 11.38
CA LEU A 24 -5.95 3.53 11.80
C LEU A 24 -6.69 2.33 11.22
N GLN A 25 -6.44 1.98 9.97
CA GLN A 25 -7.07 0.82 9.36
C GLN A 25 -6.61 -0.48 10.03
N ALA A 26 -5.32 -0.60 10.32
CA ALA A 26 -4.78 -1.76 11.00
C ALA A 26 -5.38 -1.92 12.40
N GLU A 27 -5.47 -0.83 13.14
CA GLU A 27 -6.03 -0.83 14.50
C GLU A 27 -7.53 -1.16 14.51
N GLY A 28 -8.25 -0.70 13.49
CA GLY A 28 -9.69 -0.95 13.37
C GLY A 28 -10.06 -2.41 13.20
N GLU A 29 -9.16 -3.21 12.67
CA GLU A 29 -9.39 -4.65 12.47
C GLU A 29 -8.75 -5.51 13.56
N TYR A 30 -7.99 -4.90 14.48
CA TYR A 30 -7.35 -5.65 15.56
C TYR A 30 -8.38 -6.46 16.36
N PRO A 31 -8.14 -7.74 16.73
CA PRO A 31 -6.88 -8.47 16.53
C PRO A 31 -6.72 -9.21 15.19
N ASN A 32 -7.58 -8.95 14.24
CA ASN A 32 -7.52 -9.59 12.94
C ASN A 32 -6.50 -8.89 12.05
N GLU A 33 -5.90 -9.64 11.15
CA GLU A 33 -5.03 -9.06 10.13
C GLU A 33 -5.85 -8.20 9.18
N ASN A 34 -5.22 -7.13 8.70
CA ASN A 34 -5.80 -6.29 7.68
C ASN A 34 -4.71 -5.94 6.66
N GLY A 35 -5.13 -5.42 5.53
CA GLY A 35 -4.22 -5.01 4.50
C GLY A 35 -4.90 -4.11 3.49
N GLY A 36 -4.12 -3.48 2.66
CA GLY A 36 -4.62 -2.60 1.63
C GLY A 36 -3.58 -2.36 0.57
N MET A 37 -3.96 -1.58 -0.42
CA MET A 37 -3.11 -1.26 -1.55
C MET A 37 -2.60 0.15 -1.43
N LEU A 38 -1.44 0.39 -2.04
CA LEU A 38 -0.78 1.68 -2.02
C LEU A 38 -0.68 2.21 -3.45
N ALA A 39 -1.02 3.47 -3.61
CA ALA A 39 -0.89 4.18 -4.87
C ALA A 39 0.15 5.27 -4.72
N GLY A 40 0.96 5.46 -5.76
CA GLY A 40 2.02 6.44 -5.71
C GLY A 40 2.72 6.56 -7.05
N ARG A 41 3.93 7.09 -7.00
CA ARG A 41 4.75 7.28 -8.21
C ARG A 41 6.21 7.01 -7.90
N TYR A 42 6.96 6.67 -8.93
CA TYR A 42 8.41 6.49 -8.83
C TYR A 42 9.14 7.77 -9.20
N SER A 43 10.31 7.97 -8.58
CA SER A 43 11.23 9.00 -9.03
C SER A 43 11.72 8.69 -10.45
N THR A 44 12.28 9.70 -11.12
CA THR A 44 12.78 9.55 -12.48
C THR A 44 13.83 8.45 -12.59
N ASP A 45 14.73 8.34 -11.61
CA ASP A 45 15.76 7.31 -11.57
C ASP A 45 15.27 5.97 -11.03
N ARG A 46 14.02 5.90 -10.58
CA ARG A 46 13.37 4.70 -10.01
C ARG A 46 14.01 4.18 -8.74
N HIS A 47 14.77 5.01 -8.03
CA HIS A 47 15.33 4.64 -6.74
C HIS A 47 14.48 5.05 -5.55
N THR A 48 13.42 5.81 -5.80
CA THR A 48 12.48 6.23 -4.76
C THR A 48 11.06 6.02 -5.23
N VAL A 49 10.22 5.48 -4.35
CA VAL A 49 8.77 5.43 -4.56
C VAL A 49 8.10 6.36 -3.56
N TYR A 50 7.21 7.21 -4.06
CA TYR A 50 6.44 8.14 -3.23
C TYR A 50 5.04 7.57 -3.06
N ILE A 51 4.72 7.14 -1.85
CA ILE A 51 3.39 6.65 -1.51
C ILE A 51 2.51 7.86 -1.28
N GLU A 52 1.43 7.98 -2.03
CA GLU A 52 0.57 9.17 -1.93
C GLU A 52 -0.83 8.86 -1.45
N LYS A 53 -1.35 7.67 -1.73
CA LYS A 53 -2.70 7.30 -1.31
C LYS A 53 -2.79 5.85 -0.90
N VAL A 54 -3.72 5.57 0.00
CA VAL A 54 -4.10 4.22 0.39
C VAL A 54 -5.39 3.87 -0.35
N VAL A 55 -5.43 2.70 -0.97
CA VAL A 55 -6.63 2.20 -1.63
C VAL A 55 -7.16 1.03 -0.82
N VAL A 56 -8.38 1.17 -0.34
CA VAL A 56 -9.03 0.15 0.49
C VAL A 56 -9.66 -0.88 -0.43
N PRO A 57 -9.31 -2.17 -0.30
CA PRO A 57 -9.90 -3.20 -1.15
C PRO A 57 -11.38 -3.41 -0.81
N VAL A 58 -12.16 -3.84 -1.79
CA VAL A 58 -13.58 -4.16 -1.58
C VAL A 58 -13.71 -5.40 -0.70
N GLU A 59 -12.78 -6.35 -0.86
CA GLU A 59 -12.73 -7.56 -0.06
C GLU A 59 -11.34 -7.73 0.55
N LYS A 60 -11.25 -8.57 1.58
CA LYS A 60 -9.96 -8.85 2.22
C LYS A 60 -8.97 -9.45 1.21
N LEU A 61 -7.70 -9.09 1.39
CA LEU A 61 -6.62 -9.56 0.51
C LEU A 61 -6.19 -10.97 0.89
N THR A 62 -7.04 -11.97 0.66
CA THR A 62 -6.75 -13.37 0.98
C THR A 62 -7.15 -14.27 -0.18
N GLY A 63 -6.29 -15.22 -0.50
CA GLY A 63 -6.61 -16.32 -1.41
C GLY A 63 -6.88 -15.96 -2.85
N ARG A 64 -6.63 -14.74 -3.28
CA ARG A 64 -6.91 -14.29 -4.65
C ARG A 64 -5.62 -13.96 -5.38
N THR A 65 -5.66 -13.96 -6.71
CA THR A 65 -4.52 -13.49 -7.50
C THR A 65 -4.31 -12.00 -7.26
N LYS A 66 -3.09 -11.55 -7.50
CA LYS A 66 -2.77 -10.14 -7.34
C LYS A 66 -3.68 -9.24 -8.19
N PHE A 67 -3.91 -9.65 -9.45
CA PHE A 67 -4.78 -8.90 -10.35
C PHE A 67 -6.19 -8.76 -9.78
N MET A 68 -6.77 -9.85 -9.29
CA MET A 68 -8.11 -9.82 -8.72
C MET A 68 -8.20 -8.92 -7.49
N ARG A 69 -7.14 -8.93 -6.65
CA ARG A 69 -7.15 -8.12 -5.43
C ARG A 69 -7.16 -6.64 -5.73
N ILE A 70 -6.41 -6.20 -6.74
CA ILE A 70 -6.27 -4.77 -7.04
C ILE A 70 -7.40 -4.23 -7.92
N THR A 71 -8.09 -5.08 -8.68
CA THR A 71 -9.07 -4.60 -9.65
C THR A 71 -10.51 -4.82 -9.25
N LYS A 72 -10.82 -5.81 -8.40
CA LYS A 72 -12.21 -6.13 -8.12
C LYS A 72 -12.98 -4.97 -7.49
N GLY A 73 -13.94 -4.43 -8.22
CA GLY A 73 -14.75 -3.31 -7.77
C GLY A 73 -14.02 -1.98 -7.70
N LEU A 74 -12.77 -1.91 -8.17
CA LEU A 74 -11.93 -0.72 -8.03
C LEU A 74 -11.43 -0.17 -9.37
N GLU A 75 -11.97 -0.66 -10.47
CA GLU A 75 -11.50 -0.25 -11.80
C GLU A 75 -11.58 1.27 -11.99
N ASN A 76 -12.68 1.88 -11.55
CA ASN A 76 -12.86 3.32 -11.66
C ASN A 76 -11.90 4.09 -10.75
N VAL A 77 -11.59 3.53 -9.59
CA VAL A 77 -10.64 4.15 -8.65
C VAL A 77 -9.25 4.20 -9.29
N TRP A 78 -8.79 3.07 -9.83
CA TRP A 78 -7.49 3.02 -10.46
C TRP A 78 -7.41 3.88 -11.72
N GLU A 79 -8.50 3.95 -12.49
CA GLU A 79 -8.56 4.83 -13.65
C GLU A 79 -8.41 6.29 -13.24
N GLN A 80 -9.11 6.71 -12.19
CA GLN A 80 -9.00 8.07 -11.69
C GLN A 80 -7.60 8.37 -11.17
N LEU A 81 -7.01 7.44 -10.44
CA LEU A 81 -5.65 7.61 -9.93
C LEU A 81 -4.63 7.71 -11.06
N ALA A 82 -4.82 6.94 -12.12
CA ALA A 82 -3.95 7.01 -13.30
C ALA A 82 -4.00 8.41 -13.95
N LYS A 83 -5.17 9.03 -13.96
CA LYS A 83 -5.31 10.40 -14.48
C LYS A 83 -4.55 11.41 -13.62
N GLU A 84 -4.35 11.10 -12.34
CA GLU A 84 -3.57 11.93 -11.42
C GLU A 84 -2.07 11.60 -11.45
N GLY A 85 -1.65 10.68 -12.31
CA GLY A 85 -0.27 10.26 -12.42
C GLY A 85 0.15 9.23 -11.38
N LEU A 86 -0.81 8.58 -10.74
CA LEU A 86 -0.55 7.58 -9.70
C LEU A 86 -0.79 6.18 -10.22
N GLN A 87 -0.06 5.22 -9.67
CA GLN A 87 -0.17 3.82 -10.04
C GLN A 87 -0.06 2.93 -8.80
N TYR A 88 -0.41 1.67 -8.95
CA TYR A 88 -0.20 0.67 -7.92
C TYR A 88 1.30 0.52 -7.66
N VAL A 89 1.71 0.68 -6.40
CA VAL A 89 3.13 0.58 -6.04
C VAL A 89 3.40 -0.47 -4.97
N GLY A 90 2.38 -1.04 -4.36
CA GLY A 90 2.57 -2.09 -3.38
C GLY A 90 1.37 -2.29 -2.47
N GLU A 91 1.56 -3.08 -1.45
CA GLU A 91 0.55 -3.41 -0.45
C GLU A 91 1.11 -3.24 0.94
N TRP A 92 0.23 -3.07 1.90
CA TRP A 92 0.59 -3.10 3.32
C TRP A 92 -0.20 -4.19 4.02
N HIS A 93 0.38 -4.74 5.08
CA HIS A 93 -0.25 -5.76 5.91
C HIS A 93 0.03 -5.47 7.37
N SER A 94 -0.96 -5.74 8.21
CA SER A 94 -0.77 -5.70 9.66
C SER A 94 -0.46 -7.11 10.18
N HIS A 95 0.33 -7.17 11.24
CA HIS A 95 0.68 -8.42 11.90
C HIS A 95 0.39 -8.29 13.39
N PRO A 96 -0.88 -8.43 13.80
CA PRO A 96 -1.29 -8.11 15.15
C PRO A 96 -0.68 -9.02 16.23
N ASN A 97 -0.20 -10.21 15.87
CA ASN A 97 0.31 -11.17 16.83
C ASN A 97 1.81 -10.98 17.09
N GLY A 98 2.19 -9.80 17.58
CA GLY A 98 3.53 -9.54 18.07
C GLY A 98 4.43 -8.75 17.14
N SER A 99 3.94 -8.34 15.96
CA SER A 99 4.69 -7.47 15.08
C SER A 99 4.08 -6.08 15.05
N THR A 100 4.94 -5.07 15.04
CA THR A 100 4.50 -3.68 14.86
C THR A 100 4.69 -3.20 13.43
N GLN A 101 5.05 -4.08 12.52
CA GLN A 101 5.24 -3.71 11.13
C GLN A 101 3.89 -3.59 10.43
N TYR A 102 3.68 -2.48 9.76
CA TYR A 102 2.42 -2.19 9.08
C TYR A 102 2.53 -2.20 7.57
N SER A 103 3.72 -2.33 7.04
CA SER A 103 3.89 -2.30 5.59
C SER A 103 4.68 -3.47 5.10
N SER A 104 4.22 -4.04 4.00
CA SER A 104 4.94 -5.00 3.21
C SER A 104 4.78 -4.54 1.77
N THR A 105 5.85 -4.56 1.02
CA THR A 105 5.79 -4.11 -0.36
C THR A 105 5.99 -5.27 -1.31
N ASP A 106 5.17 -5.26 -2.32
CA ASP A 106 5.19 -6.22 -3.41
C ASP A 106 5.73 -5.56 -4.68
N LEU A 107 6.59 -4.62 -4.46
CA LEU A 107 7.15 -3.76 -5.51
C LEU A 107 8.04 -4.51 -6.49
#